data_a5316c051fc949be22b7f8685c7d82ea
#
_entry.id   a5316c051fc949be22b7f8685c7d82ea
#
_cell.length_a   1.000
_cell.length_b   1.000
_cell.length_c   1.000
_cell.angle_alpha   90.00
_cell.angle_beta   90.00
_cell.angle_gamma   90.00
#
_symmetry.space_group_name_H-M   'P 1'
#
loop_
_entity.id
_entity.type
_entity.pdbx_description
1 polymer ?
#
loop_
_entity_poly.entity_id
_entity_poly.type
_entity_poly.pdbx_seq_one_letter_code
_entity_poly.pdbx_strand_id
1 'polypeptide(L)'
;MCLEQHPVPTISRRQIGGLVAGAFALSVIPARGAEVAALALTCIDYRLVDSNVRFIDGMGLQNNYDHVALAGASLAAVSDKFPTSNAAFWTHVDIAKQLHHVKKLIVVDHRDCGAYKVAFGDKFAPNPPEEDAQHKAVMEQLKAQLAVKHPDLSSEYYLMALDGTAKRLA
;
A
#
# COMPACT_ATOMS: atom_id res chain seq x y z
N MET A 1 44.30 -1.68 -26.18
CA MET A 1 43.21 -0.69 -26.37
C MET A 1 43.24 0.21 -25.14
N CYS A 2 43.92 1.35 -25.25
CA CYS A 2 44.18 2.27 -24.13
C CYS A 2 42.92 3.10 -23.85
N LEU A 3 42.50 3.11 -22.58
CA LEU A 3 41.43 4.01 -22.12
C LEU A 3 41.99 5.42 -21.95
N GLU A 4 41.57 6.36 -22.77
CA GLU A 4 41.87 7.78 -22.63
C GLU A 4 41.17 8.31 -21.37
N GLN A 5 41.95 8.78 -20.42
CA GLN A 5 41.48 9.48 -19.23
C GLN A 5 41.22 10.95 -19.58
N HIS A 6 39.96 11.39 -19.55
CA HIS A 6 39.61 12.79 -19.66
C HIS A 6 39.96 13.53 -18.36
N PRO A 7 40.68 14.68 -18.42
CA PRO A 7 41.00 15.43 -17.22
C PRO A 7 39.74 16.11 -16.63
N VAL A 8 39.57 15.96 -15.33
CA VAL A 8 38.51 16.65 -14.57
C VAL A 8 38.93 18.12 -14.40
N PRO A 9 38.09 19.11 -14.73
CA PRO A 9 38.43 20.51 -14.55
C PRO A 9 38.53 20.88 -13.07
N THR A 10 39.70 21.37 -12.64
CA THR A 10 39.95 21.90 -11.30
C THR A 10 39.53 23.36 -11.23
N ILE A 11 38.50 23.66 -10.42
CA ILE A 11 38.05 25.04 -10.15
C ILE A 11 38.99 25.68 -9.13
N SER A 12 39.70 26.76 -9.51
CA SER A 12 40.62 27.47 -8.64
C SER A 12 39.86 28.34 -7.60
N ARG A 13 40.36 28.37 -6.37
CA ARG A 13 39.80 29.14 -5.23
C ARG A 13 39.72 30.65 -5.41
N ARG A 14 40.19 31.20 -6.50
CA ARG A 14 40.21 32.65 -6.77
C ARG A 14 39.01 33.16 -7.58
N GLN A 15 38.09 32.31 -8.01
CA GLN A 15 36.89 32.69 -8.78
C GLN A 15 35.61 32.83 -7.97
N ILE A 16 35.71 32.76 -6.63
CA ILE A 16 34.56 32.96 -5.74
C ILE A 16 34.63 34.33 -5.08
N GLY A 17 34.69 35.35 -5.92
CA GLY A 17 34.67 36.75 -5.47
C GLY A 17 33.64 37.53 -6.29
N GLY A 18 32.40 37.51 -5.90
CA GLY A 18 31.36 38.30 -6.53
C GLY A 18 29.97 37.71 -6.42
N LEU A 19 29.57 37.24 -5.24
CA LEU A 19 28.17 36.93 -5.01
C LEU A 19 27.47 38.17 -4.45
N VAL A 20 26.72 38.82 -5.31
CA VAL A 20 25.67 39.78 -4.96
C VAL A 20 24.68 39.06 -4.04
N ALA A 21 24.51 39.60 -2.81
CA ALA A 21 23.49 39.13 -1.88
C ALA A 21 22.10 39.51 -2.40
N GLY A 22 21.61 38.72 -3.37
CA GLY A 22 20.19 38.68 -3.70
C GLY A 22 19.48 37.86 -2.62
N ALA A 23 18.70 38.52 -1.77
CA ALA A 23 17.80 37.83 -0.86
C ALA A 23 16.75 37.09 -1.71
N PHE A 24 17.01 35.82 -2.05
CA PHE A 24 15.99 34.90 -2.51
C PHE A 24 15.09 34.62 -1.30
N ALA A 25 13.97 35.30 -1.20
CA ALA A 25 12.84 34.84 -0.40
C ALA A 25 12.43 33.47 -0.97
N LEU A 26 12.96 32.41 -0.39
CA LEU A 26 12.44 31.06 -0.58
C LEU A 26 11.00 31.08 -0.02
N SER A 27 10.06 31.37 -0.90
CA SER A 27 8.66 31.06 -0.63
C SER A 27 8.60 29.56 -0.40
N VAL A 28 8.55 29.16 0.85
CA VAL A 28 8.19 27.78 1.22
C VAL A 28 6.75 27.60 0.77
N ILE A 29 6.55 27.23 -0.49
CA ILE A 29 5.28 26.71 -0.95
C ILE A 29 5.12 25.42 -0.14
N PRO A 30 4.14 25.30 0.77
CA PRO A 30 3.89 24.04 1.41
C PRO A 30 3.65 23.06 0.28
N ALA A 31 4.51 22.02 0.19
CA ALA A 31 4.28 20.92 -0.73
C ALA A 31 2.94 20.32 -0.31
N ARG A 32 1.87 20.71 -1.01
CA ARG A 32 0.58 20.05 -0.89
C ARG A 32 0.85 18.63 -1.36
N GLY A 33 0.82 17.66 -0.46
CA GLY A 33 0.93 16.25 -0.81
C GLY A 33 -0.04 16.00 -1.96
N ALA A 34 0.40 15.30 -3.00
CA ALA A 34 -0.48 14.94 -4.10
C ALA A 34 -1.66 14.15 -3.53
N GLU A 35 -2.88 14.58 -3.84
CA GLU A 35 -4.07 13.80 -3.47
C GLU A 35 -4.04 12.49 -4.27
N VAL A 36 -4.26 11.35 -3.61
CA VAL A 36 -4.44 10.06 -4.25
C VAL A 36 -5.81 9.47 -3.91
N ALA A 37 -6.37 8.72 -4.84
CA ALA A 37 -7.76 8.27 -4.74
C ALA A 37 -7.98 7.21 -3.66
N ALA A 38 -6.98 6.37 -3.39
CA ALA A 38 -7.14 5.23 -2.49
C ALA A 38 -5.85 4.83 -1.77
N LEU A 39 -6.00 4.10 -0.67
CA LEU A 39 -5.00 3.21 -0.10
C LEU A 39 -5.37 1.77 -0.47
N ALA A 40 -4.45 1.03 -1.08
CA ALA A 40 -4.63 -0.38 -1.40
C ALA A 40 -3.88 -1.25 -0.37
N LEU A 41 -4.57 -2.23 0.19
CA LEU A 41 -3.99 -3.27 1.05
C LEU A 41 -4.04 -4.61 0.33
N THR A 42 -2.88 -5.22 0.09
CA THR A 42 -2.76 -6.52 -0.58
C THR A 42 -1.91 -7.49 0.24
N CYS A 43 -1.92 -8.78 -0.14
CA CYS A 43 -0.97 -9.74 0.41
C CYS A 43 0.41 -9.58 -0.22
N ILE A 44 1.46 -9.97 0.54
CA ILE A 44 2.85 -10.03 0.05
C ILE A 44 3.11 -11.20 -0.90
N ASP A 45 2.12 -12.06 -1.20
CA ASP A 45 2.32 -13.27 -1.99
C ASP A 45 2.88 -12.96 -3.38
N TYR A 46 4.08 -13.48 -3.64
CA TYR A 46 4.83 -13.21 -4.87
C TYR A 46 4.09 -13.64 -6.15
N ARG A 47 3.18 -14.63 -6.05
CA ARG A 47 2.39 -15.16 -7.17
C ARG A 47 1.42 -14.11 -7.75
N LEU A 48 1.06 -13.10 -6.95
CA LEU A 48 -0.02 -12.17 -7.25
C LEU A 48 0.40 -10.70 -7.31
N VAL A 49 1.70 -10.41 -7.20
CA VAL A 49 2.20 -9.01 -7.22
C VAL A 49 1.69 -8.27 -8.45
N ASP A 50 1.97 -8.78 -9.65
CA ASP A 50 1.54 -8.17 -10.90
C ASP A 50 0.01 -8.19 -11.09
N SER A 51 -0.66 -9.23 -10.59
CA SER A 51 -2.12 -9.33 -10.68
C SER A 51 -2.82 -8.30 -9.81
N ASN A 52 -2.31 -8.02 -8.61
CA ASN A 52 -2.80 -6.95 -7.75
C ASN A 52 -2.65 -5.59 -8.43
N VAL A 53 -1.48 -5.29 -9.01
CA VAL A 53 -1.24 -4.03 -9.73
C VAL A 53 -2.22 -3.90 -10.90
N ARG A 54 -2.29 -4.91 -11.79
CA ARG A 54 -3.22 -4.89 -12.93
C ARG A 54 -4.68 -4.73 -12.52
N PHE A 55 -5.09 -5.38 -11.42
CA PHE A 55 -6.45 -5.27 -10.92
C PHE A 55 -6.78 -3.84 -10.47
N ILE A 56 -5.90 -3.23 -9.68
CA ILE A 56 -6.09 -1.87 -9.17
C ILE A 56 -5.99 -0.85 -10.32
N ASP A 57 -5.06 -1.02 -11.25
CA ASP A 57 -4.95 -0.19 -12.45
C ASP A 57 -6.22 -0.30 -13.32
N GLY A 58 -6.79 -1.50 -13.44
CA GLY A 58 -8.06 -1.76 -14.13
C GLY A 58 -9.26 -1.05 -13.50
N MET A 59 -9.17 -0.64 -12.23
CA MET A 59 -10.15 0.22 -11.57
C MET A 59 -9.98 1.72 -11.93
N GLY A 60 -9.04 2.06 -12.82
CA GLY A 60 -8.73 3.44 -13.20
C GLY A 60 -7.84 4.16 -12.21
N LEU A 61 -7.09 3.43 -11.38
CA LEU A 61 -6.27 3.99 -10.30
C LEU A 61 -4.76 3.97 -10.59
N GLN A 62 -4.34 3.73 -11.84
CA GLN A 62 -2.93 3.70 -12.22
C GLN A 62 -2.19 4.96 -11.71
N ASN A 63 -1.13 4.75 -10.91
CA ASN A 63 -0.35 5.81 -10.28
C ASN A 63 -1.16 6.77 -9.39
N ASN A 64 -2.32 6.34 -8.89
CA ASN A 64 -3.22 7.16 -8.10
C ASN A 64 -3.72 6.44 -6.84
N TYR A 65 -2.85 5.66 -6.20
CA TYR A 65 -3.10 5.00 -4.92
C TYR A 65 -1.80 4.79 -4.14
N ASP A 66 -1.90 4.81 -2.81
CA ASP A 66 -0.86 4.31 -1.93
C ASP A 66 -0.97 2.80 -1.80
N HIS A 67 0.14 2.09 -1.62
CA HIS A 67 0.13 0.64 -1.55
C HIS A 67 0.80 0.12 -0.29
N VAL A 68 0.07 -0.73 0.44
CA VAL A 68 0.55 -1.49 1.59
C VAL A 68 0.42 -2.98 1.29
N ALA A 69 1.50 -3.73 1.38
CA ALA A 69 1.50 -5.19 1.23
C ALA A 69 1.85 -5.86 2.56
N LEU A 70 0.92 -6.65 3.12
CA LEU A 70 1.09 -7.37 4.38
C LEU A 70 0.69 -8.84 4.22
N ALA A 71 1.37 -9.75 4.91
CA ALA A 71 1.03 -11.17 4.87
C ALA A 71 -0.41 -11.42 5.33
N GLY A 72 -1.28 -11.84 4.40
CA GLY A 72 -2.71 -12.08 4.65
C GLY A 72 -3.59 -10.85 4.50
N ALA A 73 -3.07 -9.71 4.01
CA ALA A 73 -3.81 -8.48 3.76
C ALA A 73 -4.80 -8.12 4.88
N SER A 74 -6.13 -8.36 4.71
CA SER A 74 -7.14 -8.04 5.73
C SER A 74 -6.86 -8.72 7.07
N LEU A 75 -6.36 -9.95 7.08
CA LEU A 75 -6.01 -10.68 8.29
C LEU A 75 -4.90 -9.97 9.08
N ALA A 76 -3.88 -9.48 8.41
CA ALA A 76 -2.79 -8.73 9.04
C ALA A 76 -3.28 -7.46 9.72
N ALA A 77 -4.30 -6.83 9.15
CA ALA A 77 -4.87 -5.59 9.66
C ALA A 77 -5.72 -5.75 10.93
N VAL A 78 -6.20 -6.97 11.24
CA VAL A 78 -7.11 -7.19 12.37
C VAL A 78 -6.65 -8.23 13.37
N SER A 79 -5.72 -9.12 13.01
CA SER A 79 -5.39 -10.29 13.82
C SER A 79 -4.39 -9.99 14.94
N ASP A 80 -4.70 -10.44 16.15
CA ASP A 80 -3.78 -10.42 17.29
C ASP A 80 -2.57 -11.37 17.10
N LYS A 81 -2.64 -12.28 16.13
CA LYS A 81 -1.51 -13.15 15.77
C LYS A 81 -0.41 -12.40 15.01
N PHE A 82 -0.73 -11.26 14.42
CA PHE A 82 0.21 -10.42 13.67
C PHE A 82 0.23 -8.98 14.22
N PRO A 83 0.54 -8.77 15.52
CA PRO A 83 0.37 -7.47 16.18
C PRO A 83 1.20 -6.35 15.55
N THR A 84 2.41 -6.66 15.09
CA THR A 84 3.28 -5.68 14.41
C THR A 84 2.70 -5.26 13.05
N SER A 85 2.18 -6.22 12.27
CA SER A 85 1.54 -5.93 10.99
C SER A 85 0.25 -5.13 11.17
N ASN A 86 -0.53 -5.46 12.21
CA ASN A 86 -1.73 -4.72 12.58
C ASN A 86 -1.39 -3.25 12.88
N ALA A 87 -0.42 -3.00 13.77
CA ALA A 87 0.02 -1.66 14.11
C ALA A 87 0.56 -0.89 12.88
N ALA A 88 1.35 -1.55 12.04
CA ALA A 88 1.89 -0.97 10.82
C ALA A 88 0.77 -0.55 9.85
N PHE A 89 -0.24 -1.41 9.64
CA PHE A 89 -1.37 -1.10 8.78
C PHE A 89 -2.07 0.20 9.21
N TRP A 90 -2.45 0.31 10.48
CA TRP A 90 -3.14 1.50 10.97
C TRP A 90 -2.27 2.76 10.89
N THR A 91 -0.97 2.64 11.17
CA THR A 91 -0.01 3.75 10.95
C THR A 91 0.00 4.20 9.49
N HIS A 92 -0.01 3.26 8.52
CA HIS A 92 -0.07 3.62 7.10
C HIS A 92 -1.39 4.26 6.69
N VAL A 93 -2.52 3.83 7.27
CA VAL A 93 -3.82 4.50 7.06
C VAL A 93 -3.76 5.95 7.53
N ASP A 94 -3.22 6.20 8.72
CA ASP A 94 -3.08 7.56 9.27
C ASP A 94 -2.20 8.44 8.38
N ILE A 95 -1.04 7.92 7.94
CA ILE A 95 -0.09 8.64 7.08
C ILE A 95 -0.72 8.94 5.72
N ALA A 96 -1.35 7.96 5.07
CA ALA A 96 -2.00 8.13 3.78
C ALA A 96 -3.12 9.19 3.82
N LYS A 97 -3.90 9.19 4.90
CA LYS A 97 -4.91 10.23 5.13
C LYS A 97 -4.30 11.61 5.35
N GLN A 98 -3.24 11.68 6.15
CA GLN A 98 -2.60 12.95 6.51
C GLN A 98 -1.88 13.59 5.32
N LEU A 99 -1.13 12.80 4.54
CA LEU A 99 -0.27 13.32 3.48
C LEU A 99 -0.97 13.36 2.11
N HIS A 100 -1.76 12.33 1.80
CA HIS A 100 -2.35 12.15 0.48
C HIS A 100 -3.87 12.27 0.45
N HIS A 101 -4.49 12.56 1.61
CA HIS A 101 -5.93 12.81 1.72
C HIS A 101 -6.81 11.68 1.17
N VAL A 102 -6.35 10.44 1.27
CA VAL A 102 -7.09 9.27 0.76
C VAL A 102 -8.50 9.21 1.35
N LYS A 103 -9.47 8.81 0.53
CA LYS A 103 -10.89 8.71 0.89
C LYS A 103 -11.43 7.28 0.76
N LYS A 104 -10.61 6.35 0.26
CA LYS A 104 -11.01 4.97 0.02
C LYS A 104 -9.90 4.00 0.42
N LEU A 105 -10.30 2.91 1.08
CA LEU A 105 -9.48 1.72 1.30
C LEU A 105 -9.93 0.62 0.32
N ILE A 106 -9.01 0.04 -0.43
CA ILE A 106 -9.24 -1.13 -1.27
C ILE A 106 -8.46 -2.30 -0.67
N VAL A 107 -9.14 -3.38 -0.34
CA VAL A 107 -8.53 -4.56 0.26
C VAL A 107 -8.63 -5.72 -0.71
N VAL A 108 -7.50 -6.36 -1.00
CA VAL A 108 -7.44 -7.52 -1.89
C VAL A 108 -6.77 -8.67 -1.14
N ASP A 109 -7.57 -9.56 -0.61
CA ASP A 109 -7.14 -10.87 -0.13
C ASP A 109 -7.01 -11.83 -1.31
N HIS A 110 -6.43 -13.00 -1.08
CA HIS A 110 -6.33 -13.99 -2.14
C HIS A 110 -6.55 -15.42 -1.62
N ARG A 111 -6.94 -16.31 -2.53
CA ARG A 111 -7.11 -17.73 -2.25
C ARG A 111 -5.79 -18.41 -1.96
N ASP A 112 -5.84 -19.51 -1.22
CA ASP A 112 -4.69 -20.32 -0.85
C ASP A 112 -3.61 -19.50 -0.11
N CYS A 113 -4.05 -18.57 0.75
CA CYS A 113 -3.16 -17.67 1.46
C CYS A 113 -2.40 -18.36 2.58
N GLY A 114 -1.04 -18.32 2.50
CA GLY A 114 -0.19 -18.91 3.53
C GLY A 114 -0.36 -18.29 4.92
N ALA A 115 -0.64 -17.00 5.01
CA ALA A 115 -0.86 -16.34 6.30
C ALA A 115 -2.15 -16.81 6.98
N TYR A 116 -3.20 -17.09 6.21
CA TYR A 116 -4.43 -17.70 6.71
C TYR A 116 -4.17 -19.11 7.22
N LYS A 117 -3.37 -19.92 6.49
CA LYS A 117 -2.96 -21.26 6.97
C LYS A 117 -2.18 -21.18 8.29
N VAL A 118 -1.27 -20.24 8.42
CA VAL A 118 -0.52 -20.01 9.68
C VAL A 118 -1.46 -19.61 10.82
N ALA A 119 -2.43 -18.74 10.56
CA ALA A 119 -3.32 -18.22 11.58
C ALA A 119 -4.39 -19.23 12.05
N PHE A 120 -4.94 -19.99 11.13
CA PHE A 120 -6.10 -20.87 11.38
C PHE A 120 -5.74 -22.36 11.38
N GLY A 121 -4.54 -22.74 10.89
CA GLY A 121 -4.10 -24.14 10.81
C GLY A 121 -5.08 -25.00 10.02
N ASP A 122 -5.43 -26.17 10.54
CA ASP A 122 -6.35 -27.13 9.90
C ASP A 122 -7.80 -26.59 9.76
N LYS A 123 -8.10 -25.46 10.40
CA LYS A 123 -9.39 -24.76 10.25
C LYS A 123 -9.46 -23.91 8.98
N PHE A 124 -8.35 -23.71 8.32
CA PHE A 124 -8.33 -23.05 7.02
C PHE A 124 -8.65 -24.08 5.93
N ALA A 125 -9.89 -24.10 5.49
CA ALA A 125 -10.35 -25.01 4.45
C ALA A 125 -9.99 -24.44 3.05
N PRO A 126 -9.26 -25.21 2.22
CA PRO A 126 -8.86 -24.73 0.89
C PRO A 126 -9.98 -24.87 -0.16
N ASN A 127 -11.20 -25.15 0.25
CA ASN A 127 -12.33 -25.25 -0.68
C ASN A 127 -13.08 -23.90 -0.77
N PRO A 128 -13.59 -23.53 -1.95
CA PRO A 128 -14.07 -22.18 -2.20
C PRO A 128 -15.16 -21.66 -1.26
N PRO A 129 -16.21 -22.42 -0.86
CA PRO A 129 -17.24 -21.88 0.02
C PRO A 129 -16.74 -21.50 1.41
N GLU A 130 -15.96 -22.37 2.04
CA GLU A 130 -15.45 -22.16 3.40
C GLU A 130 -14.35 -21.10 3.42
N GLU A 131 -13.48 -21.10 2.40
CA GLU A 131 -12.45 -20.09 2.24
C GLU A 131 -13.07 -18.70 2.04
N ASP A 132 -14.11 -18.59 1.20
CA ASP A 132 -14.87 -17.35 1.02
C ASP A 132 -15.47 -16.85 2.33
N ALA A 133 -16.10 -17.73 3.08
CA ALA A 133 -16.72 -17.39 4.36
C ALA A 133 -15.67 -16.88 5.37
N GLN A 134 -14.49 -17.50 5.39
CA GLN A 134 -13.41 -17.13 6.30
C GLN A 134 -12.81 -15.78 5.94
N HIS A 135 -12.49 -15.53 4.66
CA HIS A 135 -12.03 -14.22 4.20
C HIS A 135 -13.08 -13.14 4.47
N LYS A 136 -14.35 -13.43 4.16
CA LYS A 136 -15.44 -12.49 4.41
C LYS A 136 -15.55 -12.12 5.89
N ALA A 137 -15.46 -13.09 6.80
CA ALA A 137 -15.52 -12.84 8.23
C ALA A 137 -14.40 -11.90 8.71
N VAL A 138 -13.16 -12.08 8.19
CA VAL A 138 -12.03 -11.21 8.50
C VAL A 138 -12.21 -9.82 7.90
N MET A 139 -12.69 -9.72 6.66
CA MET A 139 -12.97 -8.44 5.99
C MET A 139 -14.05 -7.64 6.73
N GLU A 140 -15.11 -8.30 7.24
CA GLU A 140 -16.14 -7.63 8.04
C GLU A 140 -15.59 -7.12 9.38
N GLN A 141 -14.63 -7.83 10.00
CA GLN A 141 -13.93 -7.31 11.18
C GLN A 141 -13.13 -6.05 10.85
N LEU A 142 -12.40 -6.04 9.72
CA LEU A 142 -11.66 -4.86 9.28
C LEU A 142 -12.59 -3.69 8.99
N LYS A 143 -13.69 -3.94 8.31
CA LYS A 143 -14.73 -2.95 8.01
C LYS A 143 -15.32 -2.33 9.27
N ALA A 144 -15.61 -3.14 10.29
CA ALA A 144 -16.10 -2.67 11.58
C ALA A 144 -15.05 -1.80 12.30
N GLN A 145 -13.78 -2.22 12.33
CA GLN A 145 -12.71 -1.43 12.93
C GLN A 145 -12.47 -0.11 12.17
N LEU A 146 -12.51 -0.16 10.83
CA LEU A 146 -12.35 1.02 9.98
C LEU A 146 -13.46 2.05 10.26
N ALA A 147 -14.71 1.61 10.35
CA ALA A 147 -15.85 2.48 10.64
C ALA A 147 -15.74 3.21 11.98
N VAL A 148 -15.06 2.60 12.96
CA VAL A 148 -14.80 3.23 14.27
C VAL A 148 -13.61 4.17 14.22
N LYS A 149 -12.51 3.75 13.60
CA LYS A 149 -11.24 4.52 13.60
C LYS A 149 -11.23 5.64 12.55
N HIS A 150 -11.83 5.40 11.40
CA HIS A 150 -11.81 6.28 10.23
C HIS A 150 -13.19 6.29 9.54
N PRO A 151 -14.23 6.84 10.16
CA PRO A 151 -15.61 6.81 9.64
C PRO A 151 -15.78 7.58 8.31
N ASP A 152 -14.81 8.39 7.96
CA ASP A 152 -14.74 9.14 6.70
C ASP A 152 -14.09 8.38 5.54
N LEU A 153 -13.54 7.17 5.77
CA LEU A 153 -13.00 6.30 4.74
C LEU A 153 -14.06 5.32 4.24
N SER A 154 -14.35 5.36 2.95
CA SER A 154 -15.07 4.27 2.26
C SER A 154 -14.16 3.05 2.10
N SER A 155 -14.74 1.86 1.93
CA SER A 155 -13.94 0.65 1.72
C SER A 155 -14.58 -0.35 0.75
N GLU A 156 -13.74 -1.07 0.03
CA GLU A 156 -14.12 -2.13 -0.89
C GLU A 156 -13.23 -3.35 -0.65
N TYR A 157 -13.80 -4.55 -0.69
CA TYR A 157 -13.13 -5.79 -0.31
C TYR A 157 -13.27 -6.83 -1.41
N TYR A 158 -12.15 -7.40 -1.81
CA TYR A 158 -12.03 -8.33 -2.92
C TYR A 158 -11.26 -9.58 -2.51
N LEU A 159 -11.65 -10.72 -3.07
CA LEU A 159 -10.92 -11.98 -2.99
C LEU A 159 -10.42 -12.35 -4.39
N MET A 160 -9.11 -12.42 -4.54
CA MET A 160 -8.42 -12.73 -5.80
C MET A 160 -8.12 -14.22 -5.87
N ALA A 161 -8.44 -14.84 -6.99
CA ALA A 161 -8.01 -16.19 -7.33
C ALA A 161 -6.55 -16.20 -7.80
N LEU A 162 -5.92 -17.38 -7.84
CA LEU A 162 -4.51 -17.50 -8.24
C LEU A 162 -4.27 -17.18 -9.72
N ASP A 163 -5.31 -17.17 -10.55
CA ASP A 163 -5.26 -16.73 -11.94
C ASP A 163 -5.36 -15.20 -12.11
N GLY A 164 -5.46 -14.46 -11.00
CA GLY A 164 -5.57 -13.00 -10.97
C GLY A 164 -6.98 -12.46 -11.12
N THR A 165 -8.01 -13.30 -11.28
CA THR A 165 -9.39 -12.85 -11.25
C THR A 165 -9.82 -12.50 -9.83
N ALA A 166 -10.52 -11.38 -9.66
CA ALA A 166 -10.96 -10.93 -8.35
C ALA A 166 -12.49 -10.77 -8.32
N LYS A 167 -13.10 -11.18 -7.21
CA LYS A 167 -14.52 -10.95 -6.94
C LYS A 167 -14.70 -10.07 -5.71
N ARG A 168 -15.71 -9.21 -5.73
CA ARG A 168 -16.09 -8.44 -4.55
C ARG A 168 -16.72 -9.38 -3.52
N LEU A 169 -16.33 -9.23 -2.25
CA LEU A 169 -16.76 -10.14 -1.18
C LEU A 169 -17.54 -9.42 -0.06
N ALA A 170 -17.23 -8.15 0.19
CA ALA A 170 -17.90 -7.30 1.19
C ALA A 170 -17.93 -5.80 0.78
#